data_aff5814643f17a0a26d904ab6c61391f
#
_entry.id   aff5814643f17a0a26d904ab6c61391f
#
_cell.length_a   1.000
_cell.length_b   1.000
_cell.length_c   1.000
_cell.angle_alpha   90.00
_cell.angle_beta   90.00
_cell.angle_gamma   90.00
#
_symmetry.space_group_name_H-M   'P 1'
#
loop_
_entity.id
_entity.type
_entity.pdbx_description
1 polymer ?
#
loop_
_entity_poly.entity_id
_entity_poly.type
_entity_poly.pdbx_seq_one_letter_code
_entity_poly.pdbx_strand_id
1 'polypeptide(L)'
;MQNIKLNIAGMTCVNCSNAIERVTKKIAGVLDAKVSFANGSGEFIVENAEVQAAIEEKIKKVGYGVAKDLAEFEAKREKHILNLRRNFLAAAAFSAVIMALEMSEQPSAAKSAIMLALAFITIATCGRDFFIHAYGALKN
;
A
#
# COMPACT_ATOMS: atom_id res chain seq x y z
N MET A 1 -29.26 9.49 -9.96
CA MET A 1 -27.92 9.01 -10.33
C MET A 1 -26.94 10.14 -10.20
N GLN A 2 -25.90 9.99 -9.41
CA GLN A 2 -24.85 10.99 -9.20
C GLN A 2 -23.49 10.36 -9.52
N ASN A 3 -22.58 11.17 -10.08
CA ASN A 3 -21.21 10.76 -10.31
C ASN A 3 -20.33 11.37 -9.21
N ILE A 4 -19.66 10.51 -8.45
CA ILE A 4 -18.76 10.90 -7.36
C ILE A 4 -17.34 10.59 -7.81
N LYS A 5 -16.47 11.61 -7.74
CA LYS A 5 -15.04 11.46 -8.01
C LYS A 5 -14.25 11.54 -6.71
N LEU A 6 -13.45 10.53 -6.41
CA LEU A 6 -12.61 10.46 -5.23
C LEU A 6 -11.15 10.26 -5.63
N ASN A 7 -10.25 10.96 -4.95
CA ASN A 7 -8.82 10.72 -5.07
C ASN A 7 -8.39 9.62 -4.10
N ILE A 8 -7.73 8.58 -4.61
CA ILE A 8 -7.39 7.38 -3.86
C ILE A 8 -5.87 7.24 -3.76
N ALA A 9 -5.36 7.30 -2.55
CA ALA A 9 -3.94 7.18 -2.24
C ALA A 9 -3.58 5.73 -1.83
N GLY A 10 -2.32 5.34 -2.08
CA GLY A 10 -1.80 4.04 -1.66
C GLY A 10 -1.91 2.95 -2.72
N MET A 11 -2.48 3.22 -3.88
CA MET A 11 -2.43 2.29 -5.01
C MET A 11 -1.01 2.21 -5.58
N THR A 12 -0.48 1.00 -5.74
CA THR A 12 0.86 0.75 -6.28
C THR A 12 0.86 0.02 -7.61
N CYS A 13 -0.29 -0.55 -8.01
CA CYS A 13 -0.42 -1.31 -9.26
C CYS A 13 -1.88 -1.36 -9.73
N VAL A 14 -2.09 -1.84 -10.96
CA VAL A 14 -3.42 -2.03 -11.56
C VAL A 14 -4.29 -2.99 -10.76
N ASN A 15 -3.69 -4.01 -10.12
CA ASN A 15 -4.45 -4.94 -9.28
C ASN A 15 -5.08 -4.26 -8.06
N CYS A 16 -4.45 -3.20 -7.55
CA CYS A 16 -5.01 -2.38 -6.47
C CYS A 16 -6.29 -1.66 -6.93
N SER A 17 -6.28 -1.05 -8.13
CA SER A 17 -7.48 -0.39 -8.68
C SER A 17 -8.60 -1.39 -8.94
N ASN A 18 -8.30 -2.56 -9.51
CA ASN A 18 -9.27 -3.63 -9.71
C ASN A 18 -9.88 -4.16 -8.40
N ALA A 19 -9.06 -4.26 -7.34
CA ALA A 19 -9.54 -4.68 -6.02
C ALA A 19 -10.53 -3.66 -5.44
N ILE A 20 -10.22 -2.36 -5.56
CA ILE A 20 -11.10 -1.28 -5.09
C ILE A 20 -12.41 -1.29 -5.88
N GLU A 21 -12.38 -1.39 -7.21
CA GLU A 21 -13.59 -1.51 -8.03
C GLU A 21 -14.48 -2.67 -7.58
N ARG A 22 -13.87 -3.83 -7.38
CA ARG A 22 -14.60 -5.05 -6.99
C ARG A 22 -15.28 -4.91 -5.64
N VAL A 23 -14.62 -4.30 -4.64
CA VAL A 23 -15.20 -4.16 -3.30
C VAL A 23 -16.22 -3.03 -3.22
N THR A 24 -16.06 -1.98 -4.03
CA THR A 24 -17.00 -0.85 -4.07
C THR A 24 -18.28 -1.19 -4.86
N LYS A 25 -18.19 -1.97 -5.94
CA LYS A 25 -19.35 -2.47 -6.68
C LYS A 25 -20.28 -3.39 -5.86
N LYS A 26 -19.79 -3.94 -4.75
CA LYS A 26 -20.61 -4.75 -3.83
C LYS A 26 -21.41 -3.91 -2.82
N ILE A 27 -21.25 -2.60 -2.80
CA ILE A 27 -21.97 -1.70 -1.90
C ILE A 27 -23.35 -1.42 -2.49
N ALA A 28 -24.39 -1.57 -1.69
CA ALA A 28 -25.76 -1.23 -2.10
C ALA A 28 -25.85 0.25 -2.48
N GLY A 29 -26.43 0.55 -3.63
CA GLY A 29 -26.54 1.92 -4.17
C GLY A 29 -25.37 2.36 -5.06
N VAL A 30 -24.33 1.53 -5.27
CA VAL A 30 -23.30 1.74 -6.28
C VAL A 30 -23.72 1.03 -7.57
N LEU A 31 -23.93 1.78 -8.62
CA LEU A 31 -24.33 1.29 -9.94
C LEU A 31 -23.12 0.89 -10.80
N ASP A 32 -22.08 1.70 -10.76
CA ASP A 32 -20.80 1.41 -11.44
C ASP A 32 -19.63 2.06 -10.68
N ALA A 33 -18.44 1.49 -10.84
CA ALA A 33 -17.21 1.99 -10.27
C ALA A 33 -16.06 1.78 -11.26
N LYS A 34 -15.33 2.86 -11.54
CA LYS A 34 -14.12 2.85 -12.36
C LYS A 34 -12.98 3.49 -11.59
N VAL A 35 -11.90 2.76 -11.38
CA VAL A 35 -10.74 3.25 -10.63
C VAL A 35 -9.51 3.23 -11.51
N SER A 36 -8.85 4.38 -11.63
CA SER A 36 -7.62 4.53 -12.40
C SER A 36 -6.41 4.58 -11.47
N PHE A 37 -5.55 3.58 -11.56
CA PHE A 37 -4.24 3.59 -10.90
C PHE A 37 -3.37 4.75 -11.40
N ALA A 38 -3.36 5.00 -12.72
CA ALA A 38 -2.51 6.04 -13.34
C ALA A 38 -2.86 7.44 -12.83
N ASN A 39 -4.15 7.73 -12.65
CA ASN A 39 -4.63 9.04 -12.20
C ASN A 39 -4.79 9.11 -10.67
N GLY A 40 -4.68 7.98 -9.97
CA GLY A 40 -4.94 7.94 -8.54
C GLY A 40 -6.38 8.31 -8.17
N SER A 41 -7.35 8.09 -9.06
CA SER A 41 -8.74 8.52 -8.87
C SER A 41 -9.73 7.39 -9.15
N GLY A 42 -10.87 7.44 -8.47
CA GLY A 42 -12.03 6.59 -8.72
C GLY A 42 -13.26 7.42 -9.07
N GLU A 43 -14.02 7.00 -10.08
CA GLU A 43 -15.32 7.53 -10.47
C GLU A 43 -16.38 6.50 -10.12
N PHE A 44 -17.38 6.92 -9.34
CA PHE A 44 -18.43 6.05 -8.83
C PHE A 44 -19.79 6.61 -9.23
N ILE A 45 -20.59 5.80 -9.91
CA ILE A 45 -21.98 6.13 -10.23
C ILE A 45 -22.84 5.56 -9.12
N VAL A 46 -23.54 6.43 -8.39
CA VAL A 46 -24.35 6.08 -7.23
C VAL A 46 -25.78 6.56 -7.36
N GLU A 47 -26.68 5.89 -6.65
CA GLU A 47 -28.09 6.29 -6.60
C GLU A 47 -28.27 7.56 -5.76
N ASN A 48 -27.62 7.64 -4.59
CA ASN A 48 -27.73 8.72 -3.61
C ASN A 48 -26.35 9.17 -3.11
N ALA A 49 -26.22 10.45 -2.73
CA ALA A 49 -24.97 11.00 -2.19
C ALA A 49 -24.53 10.35 -0.86
N GLU A 50 -25.45 9.80 -0.09
CA GLU A 50 -25.17 9.12 1.19
C GLU A 50 -24.25 7.90 1.03
N VAL A 51 -24.26 7.27 -0.14
CA VAL A 51 -23.42 6.10 -0.46
C VAL A 51 -21.92 6.47 -0.48
N GLN A 52 -21.58 7.75 -0.65
CA GLN A 52 -20.18 8.22 -0.65
C GLN A 52 -19.45 7.82 0.64
N ALA A 53 -20.07 8.01 1.80
CA ALA A 53 -19.45 7.68 3.08
C ALA A 53 -19.13 6.17 3.18
N ALA A 54 -20.04 5.32 2.70
CA ALA A 54 -19.84 3.87 2.66
C ALA A 54 -18.71 3.47 1.71
N ILE A 55 -18.58 4.14 0.55
CA ILE A 55 -17.47 3.93 -0.39
C ILE A 55 -16.14 4.32 0.27
N GLU A 56 -16.05 5.50 0.89
CA GLU A 56 -14.85 5.96 1.58
C GLU A 56 -14.42 5.01 2.70
N GLU A 57 -15.38 4.56 3.51
CA GLU A 57 -15.12 3.60 4.60
C GLU A 57 -14.62 2.25 4.05
N LYS A 58 -15.24 1.76 2.98
CA LYS A 58 -14.84 0.49 2.36
C LYS A 58 -13.44 0.55 1.78
N ILE A 59 -13.09 1.66 1.11
CA ILE A 59 -11.74 1.89 0.57
C ILE A 59 -10.71 1.92 1.71
N LYS A 60 -11.01 2.60 2.83
CA LYS A 60 -10.15 2.62 4.02
C LYS A 60 -9.98 1.25 4.66
N LYS A 61 -11.05 0.44 4.73
CA LYS A 61 -11.01 -0.94 5.27
C LYS A 61 -10.11 -1.88 4.45
N VAL A 62 -9.98 -1.62 3.15
CA VAL A 62 -9.08 -2.40 2.28
C VAL A 62 -7.63 -1.88 2.33
N GLY A 63 -7.37 -0.84 3.12
CA GLY A 63 -6.02 -0.32 3.36
C GLY A 63 -5.59 0.84 2.46
N TYR A 64 -6.55 1.45 1.72
CA TYR A 64 -6.26 2.61 0.87
C TYR A 64 -6.73 3.92 1.50
N GLY A 65 -6.04 5.02 1.18
CA GLY A 65 -6.43 6.36 1.60
C GLY A 65 -7.40 7.00 0.64
N VAL A 66 -8.38 7.76 1.16
CA VAL A 66 -9.22 8.65 0.36
C VAL A 66 -8.86 10.08 0.73
N ALA A 67 -8.60 10.91 -0.28
CA ALA A 67 -8.32 12.34 -0.11
C ALA A 67 -9.46 13.14 -0.73
N LYS A 68 -9.97 14.13 0.01
CA LYS A 68 -11.05 15.00 -0.46
C LYS A 68 -10.53 16.11 -1.35
N ASP A 69 -9.28 16.55 -1.14
CA ASP A 69 -8.60 17.59 -1.91
C ASP A 69 -7.34 17.08 -2.59
N LEU A 70 -7.02 17.64 -3.76
CA LEU A 70 -5.78 17.35 -4.49
C LEU A 70 -4.53 17.64 -3.66
N ALA A 71 -4.54 18.72 -2.88
CA ALA A 71 -3.42 19.09 -1.99
C ALA A 71 -3.19 18.03 -0.90
N GLU A 72 -4.25 17.51 -0.29
CA GLU A 72 -4.16 16.43 0.70
C GLU A 72 -3.66 15.12 0.05
N PHE A 73 -4.10 14.86 -1.18
CA PHE A 73 -3.65 13.70 -1.96
C PHE A 73 -2.15 13.78 -2.27
N GLU A 74 -1.68 14.91 -2.76
CA GLU A 74 -0.26 15.14 -3.07
C GLU A 74 0.61 15.06 -1.82
N ALA A 75 0.20 15.66 -0.71
CA ALA A 75 0.92 15.57 0.55
C ALA A 75 1.02 14.13 1.09
N LYS A 76 -0.03 13.32 0.96
CA LYS A 76 -0.01 11.90 1.33
C LYS A 76 0.89 11.10 0.39
N ARG A 77 0.87 11.40 -0.90
CA ARG A 77 1.73 10.77 -1.92
C ARG A 77 3.20 11.07 -1.66
N GLU A 78 3.55 12.33 -1.38
CA GLU A 78 4.93 12.71 -1.04
C GLU A 78 5.44 12.00 0.20
N LYS A 79 4.66 11.98 1.28
CA LYS A 79 5.01 11.24 2.50
C LYS A 79 5.23 9.76 2.23
N HIS A 80 4.40 9.15 1.38
CA HIS A 80 4.55 7.75 1.01
C HIS A 80 5.86 7.51 0.22
N ILE A 81 6.17 8.37 -0.74
CA ILE A 81 7.42 8.30 -1.52
C ILE A 81 8.65 8.47 -0.61
N LEU A 82 8.62 9.43 0.32
CA LEU A 82 9.72 9.64 1.27
C LEU A 82 9.92 8.42 2.18
N ASN A 83 8.86 7.80 2.66
CA ASN A 83 8.94 6.57 3.44
C ASN A 83 9.51 5.39 2.63
N LEU A 84 9.08 5.24 1.38
CA LEU A 84 9.63 4.21 0.48
C LEU A 84 11.13 4.42 0.25
N ARG A 85 11.57 5.65 -0.03
CA ARG A 85 12.99 5.98 -0.19
C ARG A 85 13.79 5.67 1.07
N ARG A 86 13.28 6.04 2.25
CA ARG A 86 13.94 5.74 3.53
C ARG A 86 14.05 4.24 3.76
N ASN A 87 12.98 3.50 3.55
CA ASN A 87 12.97 2.04 3.71
C ASN A 87 13.91 1.36 2.71
N PHE A 88 13.95 1.85 1.46
CA PHE A 88 14.87 1.35 0.45
C PHE A 88 16.34 1.58 0.83
N LEU A 89 16.68 2.80 1.30
CA LEU A 89 18.05 3.11 1.74
C LEU A 89 18.45 2.27 2.96
N ALA A 90 17.54 2.06 3.91
CA ALA A 90 17.79 1.21 5.05
C ALA A 90 18.03 -0.25 4.64
N ALA A 91 17.18 -0.79 3.75
CA ALA A 91 17.35 -2.14 3.23
C ALA A 91 18.67 -2.31 2.46
N ALA A 92 19.05 -1.32 1.64
CA ALA A 92 20.30 -1.31 0.92
C ALA A 92 21.51 -1.28 1.87
N ALA A 93 21.46 -0.47 2.93
CA ALA A 93 22.51 -0.41 3.93
C ALA A 93 22.66 -1.76 4.69
N PHE A 94 21.57 -2.37 5.13
CA PHE A 94 21.59 -3.69 5.76
C PHE A 94 22.11 -4.77 4.82
N SER A 95 21.71 -4.74 3.56
CA SER A 95 22.20 -5.68 2.54
C SER A 95 23.71 -5.53 2.31
N ALA A 96 24.21 -4.29 2.25
CA ALA A 96 25.64 -4.03 2.11
C ALA A 96 26.46 -4.56 3.32
N VAL A 97 25.93 -4.41 4.54
CA VAL A 97 26.56 -4.95 5.76
C VAL A 97 26.58 -6.47 5.72
N ILE A 98 25.47 -7.12 5.34
CA ILE A 98 25.40 -8.59 5.21
C ILE A 98 26.42 -9.07 4.18
N MET A 99 26.51 -8.40 3.03
CA MET A 99 27.45 -8.75 1.98
C MET A 99 28.91 -8.58 2.42
N ALA A 100 29.23 -7.51 3.16
CA ALA A 100 30.57 -7.31 3.73
C ALA A 100 30.93 -8.38 4.77
N LEU A 101 29.99 -8.81 5.60
CA LEU A 101 30.18 -9.90 6.57
C LEU A 101 30.38 -11.23 5.86
N GLU A 102 29.71 -11.49 4.74
CA GLU A 102 29.87 -12.71 3.94
C GLU A 102 31.26 -12.83 3.33
N MET A 103 31.85 -11.73 2.87
CA MET A 103 33.21 -11.69 2.32
C MET A 103 34.31 -11.96 3.36
N SER A 104 34.00 -11.94 4.66
CA SER A 104 34.94 -12.30 5.72
C SER A 104 35.07 -13.82 5.82
N GLU A 105 36.24 -14.36 5.58
CA GLU A 105 36.53 -15.82 5.43
C GLU A 105 36.40 -16.66 6.70
N GLN A 106 36.01 -16.10 7.85
CA GLN A 106 35.92 -16.85 9.10
C GLN A 106 34.49 -17.39 9.32
N PRO A 107 34.27 -18.71 9.18
CA PRO A 107 33.00 -19.33 9.56
C PRO A 107 32.84 -19.34 11.07
N SER A 108 31.88 -18.62 11.61
CA SER A 108 31.52 -18.62 13.01
C SER A 108 30.01 -18.75 13.20
N ALA A 109 29.58 -19.60 14.12
CA ALA A 109 28.16 -19.71 14.48
C ALA A 109 27.55 -18.38 14.90
N ALA A 110 28.33 -17.50 15.54
CA ALA A 110 27.92 -16.16 15.90
C ALA A 110 27.65 -15.28 14.66
N LYS A 111 28.47 -15.41 13.61
CA LYS A 111 28.29 -14.71 12.33
C LYS A 111 26.95 -15.08 11.66
N SER A 112 26.66 -16.39 11.59
CA SER A 112 25.39 -16.88 11.03
C SER A 112 24.18 -16.39 11.81
N ALA A 113 24.26 -16.35 13.14
CA ALA A 113 23.20 -15.84 14.00
C ALA A 113 22.95 -14.34 13.78
N ILE A 114 24.02 -13.53 13.64
CA ILE A 114 23.94 -12.10 13.37
C ILE A 114 23.31 -11.85 11.99
N MET A 115 23.69 -12.62 10.97
CA MET A 115 23.14 -12.51 9.63
C MET A 115 21.66 -12.85 9.59
N LEU A 116 21.24 -13.91 10.26
CA LEU A 116 19.82 -14.28 10.42
C LEU A 116 19.02 -13.19 11.13
N ALA A 117 19.56 -12.62 12.19
CA ALA A 117 18.91 -11.53 12.93
C ALA A 117 18.75 -10.29 12.05
N LEU A 118 19.79 -9.87 11.31
CA LEU A 118 19.73 -8.74 10.38
C LEU A 118 18.73 -8.98 9.24
N ALA A 119 18.72 -10.17 8.65
CA ALA A 119 17.76 -10.54 7.63
C ALA A 119 16.31 -10.47 8.16
N PHE A 120 16.07 -11.00 9.35
CA PHE A 120 14.75 -10.96 9.97
C PHE A 120 14.31 -9.53 10.28
N ILE A 121 15.19 -8.68 10.81
CA ILE A 121 14.90 -7.25 11.05
C ILE A 121 14.56 -6.54 9.75
N THR A 122 15.31 -6.81 8.67
CA THR A 122 15.06 -6.20 7.35
C THR A 122 13.69 -6.59 6.81
N ILE A 123 13.32 -7.87 6.89
CA ILE A 123 12.00 -8.36 6.46
C ILE A 123 10.89 -7.76 7.32
N ALA A 124 11.05 -7.72 8.64
CA ALA A 124 10.04 -7.20 9.56
C ALA A 124 9.81 -5.70 9.41
N THR A 125 10.86 -4.92 9.10
CA THR A 125 10.76 -3.46 8.97
C THR A 125 10.39 -3.01 7.56
N CYS A 126 11.08 -3.51 6.55
CA CYS A 126 10.88 -3.09 5.17
C CYS A 126 9.76 -3.88 4.46
N GLY A 127 9.49 -5.12 4.89
CA GLY A 127 8.45 -5.99 4.32
C GLY A 127 7.07 -5.83 4.94
N ARG A 128 6.92 -5.01 5.98
CA ARG A 128 5.67 -4.89 6.76
C ARG A 128 4.46 -4.57 5.87
N ASP A 129 4.60 -3.62 4.96
CA ASP A 129 3.51 -3.18 4.09
C ASP A 129 3.07 -4.31 3.14
N PHE A 130 4.01 -5.12 2.67
CA PHE A 130 3.71 -6.30 1.87
C PHE A 130 2.83 -7.31 2.63
N PHE A 131 3.19 -7.62 3.88
CA PHE A 131 2.41 -8.56 4.70
C PHE A 131 1.02 -8.03 5.04
N ILE A 132 0.88 -6.74 5.31
CA ILE A 132 -0.43 -6.11 5.59
C ILE A 132 -1.34 -6.22 4.36
N HIS A 133 -0.82 -5.90 3.17
CA HIS A 133 -1.60 -5.99 1.94
C HIS A 133 -1.91 -7.44 1.54
N ALA A 134 -0.96 -8.37 1.71
CA ALA A 134 -1.18 -9.80 1.45
C ALA A 134 -2.26 -10.39 2.37
N TYR A 135 -2.21 -10.08 3.67
CA TYR A 135 -3.23 -10.51 4.62
C TYR A 135 -4.61 -9.91 4.31
N GLY A 136 -4.65 -8.62 3.95
CA GLY A 136 -5.89 -7.97 3.53
C GLY A 136 -6.51 -8.60 2.28
N ALA A 137 -5.68 -9.01 1.32
CA ALA A 137 -6.12 -9.69 0.11
C ALA A 137 -6.63 -11.12 0.36
N LEU A 138 -6.08 -11.81 1.36
CA LEU A 138 -6.48 -13.17 1.71
C LEU A 138 -7.84 -13.21 2.45
N LYS A 139 -8.16 -12.13 3.19
CA LYS A 139 -9.38 -12.06 4.02
C LYS A 139 -10.61 -11.56 3.24
N ASN A 140 -10.47 -10.97 2.06
CA ASN A 140 -11.54 -10.42 1.21
C ASN A 140 -11.71 -11.22 -0.08
#